data_998e56de6160d7ceba90556d9f1e622c
#
_entry.id   998e56de6160d7ceba90556d9f1e622c
#
_cell.length_a   1.000
_cell.length_b   1.000
_cell.length_c   1.000
_cell.angle_alpha   90.00
_cell.angle_beta   90.00
_cell.angle_gamma   90.00
#
_symmetry.space_group_name_H-M   'P 1'
#
loop_
_entity.id
_entity.type
_entity.pdbx_description
1 polymer ?
#
loop_
_entity_poly.entity_id
_entity_poly.type
_entity_poly.pdbx_seq_one_letter_code
_entity_poly.pdbx_strand_id
1 'polypeptide(L)'
;MSVENVLSLIQENEVKFVDLRFTDTKGKEQHISIPAHQIDADFFEEGKMFDGSSVAGWKGINESDMVMMPDASSAVLDPFTEDATLNIRCDILEPATMQGYDRDPRSIAKRAEDFMRSTGVADTVLIGPEPEFFLFDDVKFATDMSGSFFKIDDVEAAWNTGSDYEEGNKGHRPGVKGGYFPVAPVDSSQDIRSAMCLVMEEMGLVVEAHHHEVATAGQNEIATRFNTLTTKADEIQIYKYVVHNVAHAFGKTATFMPKPLVGDNGSGMHVHQSLAKDGVNLFAGDKYGGLSEMALYYIGGIIKHARAINAFANPSTNSYKRLVPGFEAPVMLAYSARNRSASIRIPVVPSPKARRIEVRFGDPAANPYLCFAAMLMAGLDGIKNKIHPGEAMDKDLYDLPAEEAAEIPTVAYSLKDALEELDADREFLTAGSVFSDDFIDSYIDLKAQDVEKVNMTTHPLEFELYYSV
;
A
#
# COMPACT_ATOMS: atom_id res chain seq x y z
N MET A 1 0.43 -22.20 -8.99
CA MET A 1 1.00 -22.95 -10.13
C MET A 1 2.03 -23.91 -9.58
N SER A 2 2.23 -25.13 -10.16
CA SER A 2 3.31 -26.03 -9.74
C SER A 2 4.61 -25.72 -10.48
N VAL A 3 5.74 -26.24 -10.02
CA VAL A 3 7.05 -26.08 -10.69
C VAL A 3 7.00 -26.65 -12.11
N GLU A 4 6.39 -27.81 -12.31
CA GLU A 4 6.22 -28.41 -13.64
C GLU A 4 5.43 -27.50 -14.59
N ASN A 5 4.38 -26.83 -14.08
CA ASN A 5 3.60 -25.88 -14.87
C ASN A 5 4.41 -24.63 -15.24
N VAL A 6 5.28 -24.15 -14.34
CA VAL A 6 6.19 -23.03 -14.65
C VAL A 6 7.19 -23.41 -15.73
N LEU A 7 7.81 -24.61 -15.64
CA LEU A 7 8.73 -25.10 -16.65
C LEU A 7 8.05 -25.30 -18.02
N SER A 8 6.80 -25.78 -18.02
CA SER A 8 5.99 -25.86 -19.25
C SER A 8 5.70 -24.47 -19.83
N LEU A 9 5.34 -23.50 -18.98
CA LEU A 9 5.07 -22.12 -19.40
C LEU A 9 6.30 -21.46 -20.05
N ILE A 10 7.50 -21.72 -19.48
CA ILE A 10 8.78 -21.25 -20.06
C ILE A 10 8.97 -21.81 -21.48
N GLN A 11 8.71 -23.09 -21.69
CA GLN A 11 8.88 -23.74 -22.99
C GLN A 11 7.83 -23.28 -24.01
N GLU A 12 6.55 -23.28 -23.63
CA GLU A 12 5.42 -22.94 -24.50
C GLU A 12 5.45 -21.50 -25.00
N ASN A 13 5.96 -20.57 -24.18
CA ASN A 13 6.07 -19.15 -24.51
C ASN A 13 7.47 -18.74 -24.96
N GLU A 14 8.36 -19.70 -25.21
CA GLU A 14 9.74 -19.43 -25.63
C GLU A 14 10.44 -18.38 -24.76
N VAL A 15 10.21 -18.42 -23.43
CA VAL A 15 10.76 -17.46 -22.47
C VAL A 15 12.28 -17.43 -22.55
N LYS A 16 12.84 -16.23 -22.64
CA LYS A 16 14.30 -15.99 -22.72
C LYS A 16 14.91 -15.69 -21.37
N PHE A 17 14.17 -14.98 -20.50
CA PHE A 17 14.62 -14.58 -19.17
C PHE A 17 13.57 -14.89 -18.11
N VAL A 18 14.04 -15.24 -16.92
CA VAL A 18 13.22 -15.30 -15.71
C VAL A 18 13.67 -14.18 -14.78
N ASP A 19 12.73 -13.32 -14.41
CA ASP A 19 12.93 -12.16 -13.58
C ASP A 19 12.49 -12.50 -12.15
N LEU A 20 13.49 -12.70 -11.28
CA LEU A 20 13.26 -12.98 -9.87
C LEU A 20 13.02 -11.67 -9.13
N ARG A 21 11.89 -11.53 -8.46
CA ARG A 21 11.49 -10.30 -7.79
C ARG A 21 11.29 -10.51 -6.30
N PHE A 22 11.69 -9.52 -5.52
CA PHE A 22 11.39 -9.44 -4.09
C PHE A 22 11.11 -7.98 -3.70
N THR A 23 10.47 -7.78 -2.57
CA THR A 23 10.17 -6.44 -2.06
C THR A 23 11.08 -6.10 -0.89
N ASP A 24 11.76 -4.95 -0.96
CA ASP A 24 12.61 -4.47 0.13
C ASP A 24 11.80 -3.90 1.31
N THR A 25 12.47 -3.55 2.39
CA THR A 25 11.83 -2.99 3.59
C THR A 25 11.04 -1.70 3.31
N LYS A 26 11.48 -0.88 2.36
CA LYS A 26 10.78 0.35 1.96
C LYS A 26 9.56 0.11 1.06
N GLY A 27 9.31 -1.12 0.63
CA GLY A 27 8.18 -1.47 -0.23
C GLY A 27 8.50 -1.38 -1.73
N LYS A 28 9.75 -1.20 -2.12
CA LYS A 28 10.17 -1.24 -3.52
C LYS A 28 10.40 -2.66 -3.98
N GLU A 29 9.89 -2.99 -5.16
CA GLU A 29 10.20 -4.24 -5.82
C GLU A 29 11.62 -4.17 -6.41
N GLN A 30 12.45 -5.15 -6.07
CA GLN A 30 13.82 -5.34 -6.55
C GLN A 30 13.85 -6.58 -7.44
N HIS A 31 14.82 -6.69 -8.37
CA HIS A 31 14.87 -7.83 -9.26
C HIS A 31 16.29 -8.21 -9.72
N ILE A 32 16.39 -9.45 -10.21
CA ILE A 32 17.51 -9.96 -10.99
C ILE A 32 16.96 -10.84 -12.10
N SER A 33 17.45 -10.64 -13.33
CA SER A 33 17.06 -11.46 -14.49
C SER A 33 18.08 -12.57 -14.73
N ILE A 34 17.58 -13.77 -14.96
CA ILE A 34 18.36 -14.98 -15.22
C ILE A 34 17.96 -15.55 -16.58
N PRO A 35 18.92 -15.98 -17.43
CA PRO A 35 18.60 -16.69 -18.68
C PRO A 35 17.74 -17.95 -18.40
N ALA A 36 16.64 -18.13 -19.12
CA ALA A 36 15.66 -19.17 -18.84
C ALA A 36 16.23 -20.60 -18.92
N HIS A 37 17.31 -20.82 -19.68
CA HIS A 37 17.96 -22.12 -19.76
C HIS A 37 18.69 -22.56 -18.47
N GLN A 38 18.82 -21.68 -17.47
CA GLN A 38 19.37 -21.99 -16.15
C GLN A 38 18.27 -22.38 -15.14
N ILE A 39 17.01 -22.37 -15.55
CA ILE A 39 15.87 -22.66 -14.67
C ILE A 39 15.43 -24.10 -14.91
N ASP A 40 15.56 -24.90 -13.88
CA ASP A 40 15.10 -26.29 -13.81
C ASP A 40 14.37 -26.55 -12.48
N ALA A 41 14.03 -27.81 -12.19
CA ALA A 41 13.33 -28.14 -10.94
C ALA A 41 14.21 -27.88 -9.71
N ASP A 42 15.51 -28.15 -9.81
CA ASP A 42 16.47 -27.98 -8.69
C ASP A 42 16.59 -26.50 -8.31
N PHE A 43 16.46 -25.59 -9.29
CA PHE A 43 16.46 -24.15 -9.04
C PHE A 43 15.36 -23.69 -8.06
N PHE A 44 14.20 -24.36 -8.06
CA PHE A 44 13.11 -24.06 -7.12
C PHE A 44 13.34 -24.67 -5.72
N GLU A 45 14.31 -25.54 -5.56
CA GLU A 45 14.73 -26.10 -4.26
C GLU A 45 15.96 -25.38 -3.68
N GLU A 46 16.89 -24.95 -4.52
CA GLU A 46 18.16 -24.33 -4.14
C GLU A 46 18.08 -22.80 -4.09
N GLY A 47 17.25 -22.20 -4.96
CA GLY A 47 17.14 -20.74 -5.09
C GLY A 47 18.35 -20.09 -5.76
N LYS A 48 18.42 -18.76 -5.65
CA LYS A 48 19.52 -17.93 -6.18
C LYS A 48 20.21 -17.15 -5.08
N MET A 49 21.51 -17.39 -4.91
CA MET A 49 22.34 -16.59 -4.00
C MET A 49 22.50 -15.15 -4.50
N PHE A 50 22.46 -14.19 -3.59
CA PHE A 50 22.70 -12.77 -3.85
C PHE A 50 23.28 -12.06 -2.63
N ASP A 51 23.77 -10.83 -2.85
CA ASP A 51 24.30 -9.96 -1.81
C ASP A 51 23.19 -9.12 -1.15
N GLY A 52 22.75 -9.53 0.03
CA GLY A 52 21.74 -8.82 0.82
C GLY A 52 22.24 -7.53 1.47
N SER A 53 23.57 -7.30 1.54
CA SER A 53 24.11 -6.05 2.11
C SER A 53 23.88 -4.83 1.22
N SER A 54 23.53 -5.05 -0.04
CA SER A 54 23.14 -4.01 -0.98
C SER A 54 21.70 -3.54 -0.81
N VAL A 55 20.91 -4.21 0.04
CA VAL A 55 19.53 -3.86 0.33
C VAL A 55 19.46 -3.05 1.64
N ALA A 56 18.96 -1.82 1.55
CA ALA A 56 18.91 -0.91 2.69
C ALA A 56 18.06 -1.48 3.86
N GLY A 57 18.65 -1.45 5.07
CA GLY A 57 18.01 -1.96 6.28
C GLY A 57 18.10 -3.47 6.48
N TRP A 58 18.84 -4.17 5.60
CA TRP A 58 19.07 -5.61 5.72
C TRP A 58 20.44 -5.91 6.38
N LYS A 59 21.17 -6.90 5.86
CA LYS A 59 22.42 -7.35 6.46
C LYS A 59 23.59 -6.40 6.22
N GLY A 60 24.61 -6.52 7.09
CA GLY A 60 25.90 -5.87 6.88
C GLY A 60 26.79 -6.68 5.92
N ILE A 61 27.84 -6.02 5.42
CA ILE A 61 28.77 -6.61 4.45
C ILE A 61 29.48 -7.90 4.94
N ASN A 62 29.57 -8.09 6.24
CA ASN A 62 30.17 -9.26 6.87
C ASN A 62 29.25 -10.50 6.92
N GLU A 63 27.98 -10.36 6.57
CA GLU A 63 26.96 -11.41 6.55
C GLU A 63 26.04 -11.23 5.34
N SER A 64 26.63 -10.97 4.17
CA SER A 64 25.89 -10.49 2.99
C SER A 64 25.10 -11.55 2.25
N ASP A 65 25.51 -12.81 2.34
CA ASP A 65 24.94 -13.88 1.55
C ASP A 65 23.48 -14.19 1.95
N MET A 66 22.60 -14.21 0.95
CA MET A 66 21.17 -14.52 1.09
C MET A 66 20.67 -15.31 -0.11
N VAL A 67 19.52 -15.96 0.04
CA VAL A 67 18.89 -16.77 -1.02
C VAL A 67 17.56 -16.14 -1.43
N MET A 68 17.39 -15.89 -2.73
CA MET A 68 16.08 -15.68 -3.35
C MET A 68 15.46 -17.04 -3.66
N MET A 69 14.43 -17.42 -2.97
CA MET A 69 13.67 -18.66 -3.19
C MET A 69 12.43 -18.39 -4.01
N PRO A 70 12.39 -18.82 -5.29
CA PRO A 70 11.27 -18.51 -6.16
C PRO A 70 10.00 -19.25 -5.75
N ASP A 71 8.88 -18.51 -5.69
CA ASP A 71 7.55 -19.06 -5.44
C ASP A 71 6.87 -19.33 -6.77
N ALA A 72 6.82 -20.60 -7.21
CA ALA A 72 6.23 -21.01 -8.47
C ALA A 72 4.76 -20.56 -8.63
N SER A 73 4.03 -20.38 -7.51
CA SER A 73 2.62 -19.94 -7.54
C SER A 73 2.44 -18.51 -8.03
N SER A 74 3.50 -17.69 -7.92
CA SER A 74 3.51 -16.28 -8.30
C SER A 74 3.97 -16.01 -9.74
N ALA A 75 4.31 -17.04 -10.50
CA ALA A 75 4.84 -16.90 -11.86
C ALA A 75 3.82 -16.27 -12.82
N VAL A 76 4.25 -15.23 -13.54
CA VAL A 76 3.42 -14.52 -14.54
C VAL A 76 4.30 -13.97 -15.67
N LEU A 77 3.80 -14.06 -16.92
CA LEU A 77 4.49 -13.48 -18.08
C LEU A 77 4.51 -11.95 -17.97
N ASP A 78 5.63 -11.33 -18.35
CA ASP A 78 5.79 -9.88 -18.37
C ASP A 78 5.35 -9.33 -19.73
N PRO A 79 4.32 -8.47 -19.78
CA PRO A 79 3.84 -7.91 -21.03
C PRO A 79 4.67 -6.70 -21.52
N PHE A 80 5.63 -6.20 -20.73
CA PHE A 80 6.35 -4.95 -21.01
C PHE A 80 7.76 -5.16 -21.55
N THR A 81 8.28 -6.38 -21.50
CA THR A 81 9.65 -6.67 -21.98
C THR A 81 9.64 -7.05 -23.46
N GLU A 82 10.69 -6.63 -24.21
CA GLU A 82 10.84 -6.96 -25.62
C GLU A 82 11.05 -8.47 -25.84
N ASP A 83 11.93 -9.07 -25.04
CA ASP A 83 12.10 -10.54 -25.02
C ASP A 83 11.13 -11.16 -24.01
N ALA A 84 10.56 -12.30 -24.38
CA ALA A 84 9.63 -13.03 -23.50
C ALA A 84 10.28 -13.32 -22.14
N THR A 85 9.71 -12.74 -21.09
CA THR A 85 10.21 -12.79 -19.72
C THR A 85 9.12 -13.31 -18.79
N LEU A 86 9.51 -14.13 -17.82
CA LEU A 86 8.63 -14.63 -16.77
C LEU A 86 9.02 -14.01 -15.43
N ASN A 87 8.11 -13.31 -14.79
CA ASN A 87 8.30 -12.75 -13.45
C ASN A 87 7.92 -13.79 -12.39
N ILE A 88 8.79 -14.00 -11.41
CA ILE A 88 8.53 -14.87 -10.25
C ILE A 88 8.90 -14.13 -8.98
N ARG A 89 7.99 -14.05 -8.02
CA ARG A 89 8.26 -13.48 -6.70
C ARG A 89 8.97 -14.48 -5.83
N CYS A 90 9.93 -13.97 -5.06
CA CYS A 90 10.80 -14.77 -4.20
C CYS A 90 10.54 -14.45 -2.73
N ASP A 91 10.63 -15.48 -1.90
CA ASP A 91 10.92 -15.32 -0.49
C ASP A 91 12.44 -15.15 -0.31
N ILE A 92 12.85 -14.44 0.70
CA ILE A 92 14.27 -14.30 1.04
C ILE A 92 14.58 -15.21 2.22
N LEU A 93 15.59 -16.06 2.07
CA LEU A 93 15.97 -17.06 3.06
C LEU A 93 17.39 -16.82 3.57
N GLU A 94 17.62 -17.27 4.82
CA GLU A 94 18.94 -17.41 5.42
C GLU A 94 19.63 -18.65 4.86
N PRO A 95 20.82 -18.52 4.23
CA PRO A 95 21.49 -19.67 3.60
C PRO A 95 21.80 -20.81 4.57
N ALA A 96 22.17 -20.47 5.81
CA ALA A 96 22.58 -21.47 6.81
C ALA A 96 21.43 -22.35 7.31
N THR A 97 20.19 -21.86 7.29
CA THR A 97 19.03 -22.54 7.84
C THR A 97 17.96 -22.85 6.80
N MET A 98 18.00 -22.18 5.64
CA MET A 98 16.95 -22.18 4.61
C MET A 98 15.57 -21.77 5.17
N GLN A 99 15.56 -20.99 6.26
CA GLN A 99 14.36 -20.39 6.82
C GLN A 99 14.18 -18.95 6.31
N GLY A 100 12.94 -18.47 6.33
CA GLY A 100 12.61 -17.09 5.94
C GLY A 100 13.42 -16.07 6.73
N TYR A 101 14.02 -15.11 6.03
CA TYR A 101 14.77 -14.01 6.65
C TYR A 101 13.81 -13.12 7.46
N ASP A 102 14.21 -12.79 8.69
CA ASP A 102 13.37 -12.05 9.62
C ASP A 102 12.91 -10.68 9.09
N ARG A 103 13.75 -10.03 8.27
CA ARG A 103 13.46 -8.71 7.71
C ARG A 103 12.86 -8.75 6.31
N ASP A 104 12.56 -9.94 5.77
CA ASP A 104 11.84 -10.07 4.50
C ASP A 104 10.36 -9.76 4.69
N PRO A 105 9.82 -8.69 4.06
CA PRO A 105 8.41 -8.32 4.20
C PRO A 105 7.44 -9.42 3.78
N ARG A 106 7.73 -10.17 2.72
CA ARG A 106 6.87 -11.26 2.26
C ARG A 106 6.84 -12.42 3.25
N SER A 107 7.97 -12.75 3.86
CA SER A 107 8.05 -13.75 4.94
C SER A 107 7.29 -13.29 6.19
N ILE A 108 7.32 -12.00 6.54
CA ILE A 108 6.52 -11.44 7.63
C ILE A 108 5.02 -11.62 7.35
N ALA A 109 4.56 -11.32 6.14
CA ALA A 109 3.16 -11.52 5.74
C ALA A 109 2.72 -12.99 5.88
N LYS A 110 3.55 -13.93 5.43
CA LYS A 110 3.30 -15.38 5.58
C LYS A 110 3.23 -15.79 7.04
N ARG A 111 4.17 -15.32 7.87
CA ARG A 111 4.16 -15.59 9.32
C ARG A 111 2.90 -15.05 10.01
N ALA A 112 2.39 -13.89 9.57
CA ALA A 112 1.15 -13.33 10.10
C ALA A 112 -0.07 -14.22 9.79
N GLU A 113 -0.19 -14.74 8.56
CA GLU A 113 -1.23 -15.69 8.19
C GLU A 113 -1.12 -17.01 8.96
N ASP A 114 0.11 -17.55 9.11
CA ASP A 114 0.37 -18.77 9.86
C ASP A 114 0.06 -18.61 11.35
N PHE A 115 0.43 -17.46 11.92
CA PHE A 115 0.08 -17.12 13.31
C PHE A 115 -1.44 -17.07 13.49
N MET A 116 -2.17 -16.40 12.60
CA MET A 116 -3.64 -16.38 12.65
C MET A 116 -4.21 -17.80 12.66
N ARG A 117 -3.75 -18.68 11.76
CA ARG A 117 -4.20 -20.09 11.71
C ARG A 117 -3.87 -20.82 13.00
N SER A 118 -2.69 -20.59 13.57
CA SER A 118 -2.25 -21.23 14.83
C SER A 118 -3.11 -20.86 16.04
N THR A 119 -3.71 -19.66 16.04
CA THR A 119 -4.62 -19.22 17.11
C THR A 119 -5.96 -19.96 17.09
N GLY A 120 -6.31 -20.59 15.97
CA GLY A 120 -7.59 -21.24 15.76
C GLY A 120 -8.78 -20.29 15.56
N VAL A 121 -8.54 -18.97 15.56
CA VAL A 121 -9.57 -17.93 15.35
C VAL A 121 -10.12 -17.99 13.93
N ALA A 122 -9.25 -18.02 12.95
CA ALA A 122 -9.59 -18.06 11.51
C ALA A 122 -8.56 -18.89 10.74
N ASP A 123 -8.92 -19.33 9.55
CA ASP A 123 -8.00 -19.97 8.60
C ASP A 123 -7.66 -19.07 7.41
N THR A 124 -8.47 -18.06 7.17
CA THR A 124 -8.35 -17.16 6.01
C THR A 124 -8.57 -15.71 6.43
N VAL A 125 -7.66 -14.83 6.03
CA VAL A 125 -7.84 -13.37 6.06
C VAL A 125 -7.98 -12.88 4.63
N LEU A 126 -9.01 -12.08 4.37
CA LEU A 126 -9.27 -11.45 3.07
C LEU A 126 -8.95 -9.96 3.17
N ILE A 127 -8.14 -9.50 2.22
CA ILE A 127 -7.65 -8.12 2.12
C ILE A 127 -8.05 -7.56 0.75
N GLY A 128 -8.68 -6.39 0.75
CA GLY A 128 -9.10 -5.66 -0.45
C GLY A 128 -8.65 -4.20 -0.37
N PRO A 129 -7.44 -3.87 -0.80
CA PRO A 129 -6.95 -2.49 -0.83
C PRO A 129 -7.45 -1.75 -2.07
N GLU A 130 -7.65 -0.44 -1.91
CA GLU A 130 -8.07 0.51 -2.95
C GLU A 130 -6.96 1.58 -3.10
N PRO A 131 -5.84 1.29 -3.79
CA PRO A 131 -4.75 2.25 -3.94
C PRO A 131 -5.08 3.30 -5.00
N GLU A 132 -5.07 4.56 -4.60
CA GLU A 132 -5.16 5.71 -5.48
C GLU A 132 -3.78 6.12 -6.00
N PHE A 133 -3.73 6.76 -7.18
CA PHE A 133 -2.49 7.24 -7.77
C PHE A 133 -2.73 8.47 -8.65
N PHE A 134 -1.66 9.22 -8.91
CA PHE A 134 -1.68 10.35 -9.85
C PHE A 134 -0.94 10.01 -11.14
N LEU A 135 -1.45 10.56 -12.25
CA LEU A 135 -0.79 10.61 -13.55
C LEU A 135 -0.42 12.06 -13.87
N PHE A 136 0.82 12.29 -14.28
CA PHE A 136 1.31 13.61 -14.69
C PHE A 136 2.01 13.57 -16.05
N ASP A 137 2.02 14.70 -16.76
CA ASP A 137 2.77 14.86 -18.02
C ASP A 137 4.24 15.19 -17.76
N ASP A 138 4.55 15.98 -16.73
CA ASP A 138 5.91 16.43 -16.42
C ASP A 138 6.10 16.61 -14.92
N VAL A 139 7.23 16.09 -14.43
CA VAL A 139 7.62 16.24 -12.99
C VAL A 139 9.10 16.57 -12.93
N LYS A 140 9.40 17.76 -12.37
CA LYS A 140 10.76 18.23 -12.13
C LYS A 140 10.95 18.54 -10.67
N PHE A 141 12.10 18.17 -10.13
CA PHE A 141 12.48 18.54 -8.76
C PHE A 141 13.99 18.61 -8.60
N ALA A 142 14.44 19.48 -7.73
CA ALA A 142 15.83 19.57 -7.30
C ALA A 142 15.92 20.05 -5.86
N THR A 143 16.98 19.63 -5.17
CA THR A 143 17.35 20.09 -3.84
C THR A 143 18.87 20.18 -3.77
N ASP A 144 19.41 21.39 -3.68
CA ASP A 144 20.83 21.67 -3.52
C ASP A 144 21.03 22.84 -2.53
N MET A 145 22.30 23.26 -2.34
CA MET A 145 22.64 24.35 -1.41
C MET A 145 22.06 25.71 -1.81
N SER A 146 21.78 25.92 -3.08
CA SER A 146 21.29 27.19 -3.61
C SER A 146 19.77 27.31 -3.65
N GLY A 147 19.07 26.17 -3.55
CA GLY A 147 17.62 26.15 -3.57
C GLY A 147 17.01 24.76 -3.66
N SER A 148 15.70 24.73 -3.48
CA SER A 148 14.90 23.54 -3.68
C SER A 148 13.60 23.89 -4.40
N PHE A 149 13.15 23.03 -5.28
CA PHE A 149 11.87 23.16 -5.94
C PHE A 149 11.32 21.81 -6.37
N PHE A 150 10.02 21.75 -6.56
CA PHE A 150 9.36 20.78 -7.41
C PHE A 150 8.39 21.52 -8.35
N LYS A 151 8.20 20.99 -9.53
CA LYS A 151 7.22 21.47 -10.51
C LYS A 151 6.56 20.28 -11.16
N ILE A 152 5.23 20.28 -11.11
CA ILE A 152 4.38 19.24 -11.70
C ILE A 152 3.55 19.90 -12.77
N ASP A 153 3.36 19.23 -13.90
CA ASP A 153 2.45 19.66 -14.94
C ASP A 153 1.62 18.50 -15.47
N ASP A 154 0.38 18.81 -15.83
CA ASP A 154 -0.56 17.90 -16.47
C ASP A 154 -1.60 18.71 -17.25
N VAL A 155 -1.96 18.24 -18.45
CA VAL A 155 -2.96 18.89 -19.29
C VAL A 155 -4.32 19.04 -18.59
N GLU A 156 -4.64 18.13 -17.68
CA GLU A 156 -5.90 18.12 -16.92
C GLU A 156 -5.90 19.07 -15.73
N ALA A 157 -4.73 19.58 -15.36
CA ALA A 157 -4.58 20.39 -14.15
C ALA A 157 -5.39 21.69 -14.19
N ALA A 158 -5.99 22.05 -13.06
CA ALA A 158 -6.80 23.25 -12.91
C ALA A 158 -6.02 24.54 -13.20
N TRP A 159 -4.70 24.57 -12.98
CA TRP A 159 -3.85 25.72 -13.27
C TRP A 159 -3.56 25.93 -14.78
N ASN A 160 -3.96 24.98 -15.63
CA ASN A 160 -3.74 25.03 -17.08
C ASN A 160 -4.95 25.54 -17.88
N THR A 161 -5.98 26.07 -17.23
CA THR A 161 -7.17 26.60 -17.94
C THR A 161 -6.86 27.77 -18.86
N GLY A 162 -5.82 28.56 -18.56
CA GLY A 162 -5.35 29.68 -19.38
C GLY A 162 -4.07 29.41 -20.18
N SER A 163 -3.59 28.15 -20.22
CA SER A 163 -2.35 27.80 -20.92
C SER A 163 -2.55 27.68 -22.43
N ASP A 164 -1.49 28.03 -23.20
CA ASP A 164 -1.45 27.83 -24.65
C ASP A 164 -0.98 26.40 -24.97
N TYR A 165 -1.64 25.78 -25.94
CA TYR A 165 -1.27 24.49 -26.52
C TYR A 165 -1.25 24.61 -28.04
N GLU A 166 -0.38 23.87 -28.73
CA GLU A 166 -0.21 23.90 -30.19
C GLU A 166 -1.53 23.67 -30.92
N GLU A 167 -2.34 22.71 -30.45
CA GLU A 167 -3.65 22.39 -31.00
C GLU A 167 -4.80 23.20 -30.39
N GLY A 168 -4.51 24.20 -29.58
CA GLY A 168 -5.45 25.00 -28.81
C GLY A 168 -5.91 24.32 -27.50
N ASN A 169 -6.20 25.12 -26.49
CA ASN A 169 -6.71 24.67 -25.20
C ASN A 169 -8.19 24.28 -25.36
N LYS A 170 -8.53 23.04 -24.97
CA LYS A 170 -9.89 22.49 -25.11
C LYS A 170 -10.81 22.87 -23.94
N GLY A 171 -10.25 23.37 -22.84
CA GLY A 171 -10.99 23.91 -21.71
C GLY A 171 -11.64 22.90 -20.75
N HIS A 172 -11.72 21.63 -21.13
CA HIS A 172 -12.31 20.58 -20.30
C HIS A 172 -11.34 20.18 -19.18
N ARG A 173 -11.71 20.52 -17.92
CA ARG A 173 -10.93 20.19 -16.72
C ARG A 173 -11.85 19.98 -15.54
N PRO A 174 -11.55 19.03 -14.64
CA PRO A 174 -12.41 18.74 -13.49
C PRO A 174 -12.41 19.86 -12.44
N GLY A 175 -11.36 20.68 -12.35
CA GLY A 175 -11.18 21.67 -11.30
C GLY A 175 -10.73 21.07 -9.97
N VAL A 176 -10.33 21.92 -9.03
CA VAL A 176 -9.90 21.52 -7.68
C VAL A 176 -11.05 20.84 -6.96
N LYS A 177 -10.82 19.64 -6.41
CA LYS A 177 -11.80 18.75 -5.76
C LYS A 177 -13.02 18.40 -6.62
N GLY A 178 -12.93 18.55 -7.93
CA GLY A 178 -14.02 18.32 -8.89
C GLY A 178 -13.90 17.05 -9.73
N GLY A 179 -12.88 16.21 -9.48
CA GLY A 179 -12.53 15.08 -10.33
C GLY A 179 -13.29 13.78 -10.10
N TYR A 180 -14.21 13.71 -9.13
CA TYR A 180 -14.90 12.45 -8.84
C TYR A 180 -15.98 12.13 -9.90
N PHE A 181 -15.74 11.08 -10.68
CA PHE A 181 -16.65 10.50 -11.68
C PHE A 181 -17.07 11.40 -12.88
N PRO A 182 -16.26 12.36 -13.38
CA PRO A 182 -16.65 13.01 -14.61
C PRO A 182 -16.58 12.03 -15.78
N VAL A 183 -17.38 12.27 -16.80
CA VAL A 183 -17.24 11.54 -18.08
C VAL A 183 -16.20 12.23 -18.97
N ALA A 184 -15.64 11.49 -19.91
CA ALA A 184 -14.80 12.08 -20.95
C ALA A 184 -15.59 13.16 -21.75
N PRO A 185 -14.97 14.27 -22.20
CA PRO A 185 -13.53 14.52 -22.20
C PRO A 185 -12.99 15.19 -20.93
N VAL A 186 -13.80 15.47 -19.91
CA VAL A 186 -13.32 16.01 -18.61
C VAL A 186 -12.40 14.99 -17.93
N ASP A 187 -12.79 13.72 -17.89
CA ASP A 187 -11.90 12.59 -17.58
C ASP A 187 -10.99 12.30 -18.79
N SER A 188 -9.79 12.82 -18.78
CA SER A 188 -8.82 12.63 -19.86
C SER A 188 -8.01 11.34 -19.77
N SER A 189 -8.13 10.60 -18.66
CA SER A 189 -7.34 9.39 -18.35
C SER A 189 -8.10 8.08 -18.49
N GLN A 190 -9.34 8.09 -18.97
CA GLN A 190 -10.16 6.89 -19.08
C GLN A 190 -9.49 5.78 -19.90
N ASP A 191 -8.93 6.10 -21.08
CA ASP A 191 -8.30 5.10 -21.95
C ASP A 191 -7.01 4.56 -21.38
N ILE A 192 -6.24 5.40 -20.65
CA ILE A 192 -5.02 4.96 -19.97
C ILE A 192 -5.37 3.97 -18.87
N ARG A 193 -6.38 4.25 -18.03
CA ARG A 193 -6.86 3.31 -17.01
C ARG A 193 -7.41 2.04 -17.62
N SER A 194 -8.15 2.13 -18.73
CA SER A 194 -8.65 0.94 -19.44
C SER A 194 -7.51 0.05 -19.91
N ALA A 195 -6.43 0.63 -20.46
CA ALA A 195 -5.23 -0.13 -20.82
C ALA A 195 -4.56 -0.77 -19.58
N MET A 196 -4.45 -0.04 -18.47
CA MET A 196 -3.96 -0.61 -17.20
C MET A 196 -4.79 -1.80 -16.75
N CYS A 197 -6.12 -1.70 -16.80
CA CYS A 197 -7.02 -2.78 -16.40
C CYS A 197 -6.81 -4.05 -17.24
N LEU A 198 -6.73 -3.91 -18.57
CA LEU A 198 -6.51 -5.05 -19.46
C LEU A 198 -5.16 -5.75 -19.17
N VAL A 199 -4.11 -4.98 -18.95
CA VAL A 199 -2.80 -5.55 -18.60
C VAL A 199 -2.80 -6.18 -17.20
N MET A 200 -3.49 -5.57 -16.22
CA MET A 200 -3.66 -6.18 -14.90
C MET A 200 -4.35 -7.54 -15.00
N GLU A 201 -5.41 -7.65 -15.80
CA GLU A 201 -6.11 -8.93 -16.03
C GLU A 201 -5.22 -9.95 -16.73
N GLU A 202 -4.43 -9.54 -17.71
CA GLU A 202 -3.42 -10.40 -18.36
C GLU A 202 -2.39 -10.92 -17.36
N MET A 203 -1.99 -10.09 -16.39
CA MET A 203 -1.08 -10.49 -15.30
C MET A 203 -1.77 -11.18 -14.11
N GLY A 204 -3.06 -11.55 -14.25
CA GLY A 204 -3.77 -12.40 -13.30
C GLY A 204 -4.55 -11.68 -12.20
N LEU A 205 -4.60 -10.35 -12.19
CA LEU A 205 -5.46 -9.60 -11.27
C LEU A 205 -6.92 -9.63 -11.77
N VAL A 206 -7.86 -9.61 -10.86
CA VAL A 206 -9.28 -9.47 -11.19
C VAL A 206 -9.69 -8.01 -10.98
N VAL A 207 -9.87 -7.28 -12.07
CA VAL A 207 -10.32 -5.88 -12.03
C VAL A 207 -11.83 -5.83 -11.84
N GLU A 208 -12.32 -4.92 -11.00
CA GLU A 208 -13.76 -4.74 -10.73
C GLU A 208 -14.30 -3.41 -11.27
N ALA A 209 -13.53 -2.34 -11.18
CA ALA A 209 -13.91 -1.01 -11.68
C ALA A 209 -12.68 -0.08 -11.80
N HIS A 210 -12.84 1.01 -12.55
CA HIS A 210 -11.90 2.11 -12.52
C HIS A 210 -12.62 3.45 -12.71
N HIS A 211 -12.07 4.50 -12.13
CA HIS A 211 -12.62 5.84 -12.25
C HIS A 211 -11.58 6.93 -12.01
N HIS A 212 -11.91 8.15 -12.39
CA HIS A 212 -11.19 9.35 -11.99
C HIS A 212 -11.52 9.67 -10.53
N GLU A 213 -10.52 10.04 -9.75
CA GLU A 213 -10.65 10.43 -8.35
C GLU A 213 -10.79 11.95 -8.15
N VAL A 214 -10.98 12.36 -6.88
CA VAL A 214 -11.42 13.72 -6.50
C VAL A 214 -10.45 14.81 -6.94
N ALA A 215 -9.12 14.56 -6.86
CA ALA A 215 -8.14 15.61 -7.14
C ALA A 215 -8.02 15.91 -8.64
N THR A 216 -7.81 17.19 -8.95
CA THR A 216 -7.40 17.64 -10.28
C THR A 216 -6.02 17.08 -10.65
N ALA A 217 -5.58 17.26 -11.90
CA ALA A 217 -4.30 16.77 -12.39
C ALA A 217 -4.15 15.24 -12.29
N GLY A 218 -5.17 14.51 -12.74
CA GLY A 218 -5.07 13.10 -13.04
C GLY A 218 -5.00 12.14 -11.87
N GLN A 219 -5.77 12.34 -10.81
CA GLN A 219 -5.93 11.33 -9.77
C GLN A 219 -6.88 10.22 -10.21
N ASN A 220 -6.48 8.97 -9.98
CA ASN A 220 -7.17 7.78 -10.47
C ASN A 220 -7.21 6.69 -9.40
N GLU A 221 -8.20 5.81 -9.56
CA GLU A 221 -8.33 4.56 -8.81
C GLU A 221 -8.74 3.41 -9.73
N ILE A 222 -8.17 2.22 -9.50
CA ILE A 222 -8.59 0.97 -10.11
C ILE A 222 -8.89 -0.03 -9.00
N ALA A 223 -10.14 -0.42 -8.87
CA ALA A 223 -10.58 -1.42 -7.89
C ALA A 223 -10.29 -2.82 -8.39
N THR A 224 -9.66 -3.63 -7.55
CA THR A 224 -9.38 -5.04 -7.81
C THR A 224 -10.01 -5.92 -6.74
N ARG A 225 -10.39 -7.15 -7.11
CA ARG A 225 -10.99 -8.09 -6.17
C ARG A 225 -10.04 -8.38 -5.01
N PHE A 226 -10.62 -8.54 -3.81
CA PHE A 226 -9.90 -8.99 -2.62
C PHE A 226 -9.26 -10.37 -2.79
N ASN A 227 -8.21 -10.64 -2.02
CA ASN A 227 -7.55 -11.94 -1.97
C ASN A 227 -6.99 -12.19 -0.55
N THR A 228 -6.32 -13.34 -0.33
CA THR A 228 -5.59 -13.59 0.92
C THR A 228 -4.43 -12.60 1.08
N LEU A 229 -3.98 -12.39 2.30
CA LEU A 229 -3.06 -11.30 2.64
C LEU A 229 -1.78 -11.28 1.80
N THR A 230 -1.03 -12.37 1.79
CA THR A 230 0.24 -12.44 1.04
C THR A 230 0.01 -12.35 -0.47
N THR A 231 -0.99 -13.06 -0.99
CA THR A 231 -1.33 -13.00 -2.43
C THR A 231 -1.76 -11.59 -2.82
N LYS A 232 -2.56 -10.91 -1.98
CA LYS A 232 -2.99 -9.54 -2.28
C LYS A 232 -1.84 -8.54 -2.23
N ALA A 233 -0.88 -8.73 -1.34
CA ALA A 233 0.33 -7.92 -1.32
C ALA A 233 1.18 -8.13 -2.59
N ASP A 234 1.32 -9.37 -3.06
CA ASP A 234 1.92 -9.69 -4.37
C ASP A 234 1.17 -8.97 -5.52
N GLU A 235 -0.17 -9.02 -5.51
CA GLU A 235 -1.01 -8.36 -6.51
C GLU A 235 -0.86 -6.82 -6.50
N ILE A 236 -0.66 -6.20 -5.34
CA ILE A 236 -0.40 -4.75 -5.24
C ILE A 236 0.95 -4.37 -5.87
N GLN A 237 1.95 -5.22 -5.77
CA GLN A 237 3.22 -4.99 -6.48
C GLN A 237 3.03 -5.10 -8.00
N ILE A 238 2.26 -6.07 -8.49
CA ILE A 238 1.89 -6.15 -9.91
C ILE A 238 1.10 -4.90 -10.33
N TYR A 239 0.13 -4.48 -9.54
CA TYR A 239 -0.68 -3.29 -9.77
C TYR A 239 0.22 -2.05 -9.98
N LYS A 240 1.15 -1.79 -9.04
CA LYS A 240 2.08 -0.66 -9.14
C LYS A 240 2.97 -0.77 -10.37
N TYR A 241 3.47 -1.96 -10.67
CA TYR A 241 4.29 -2.22 -11.84
C TYR A 241 3.54 -1.90 -13.15
N VAL A 242 2.30 -2.37 -13.27
CA VAL A 242 1.44 -2.11 -14.44
C VAL A 242 1.14 -0.62 -14.57
N VAL A 243 0.74 0.06 -13.49
CA VAL A 243 0.43 1.49 -13.52
C VAL A 243 1.62 2.31 -14.00
N HIS A 244 2.83 2.04 -13.49
CA HIS A 244 4.03 2.76 -13.91
C HIS A 244 4.38 2.51 -15.38
N ASN A 245 4.34 1.26 -15.84
CA ASN A 245 4.75 0.92 -17.20
C ASN A 245 3.73 1.34 -18.26
N VAL A 246 2.43 1.21 -17.99
CA VAL A 246 1.39 1.71 -18.91
C VAL A 246 1.42 3.23 -18.97
N ALA A 247 1.56 3.93 -17.84
CA ALA A 247 1.72 5.40 -17.86
C ALA A 247 2.91 5.81 -18.73
N HIS A 248 4.06 5.14 -18.57
CA HIS A 248 5.25 5.39 -19.39
C HIS A 248 4.99 5.16 -20.88
N ALA A 249 4.30 4.09 -21.25
CA ALA A 249 3.94 3.79 -22.63
C ALA A 249 3.02 4.85 -23.26
N PHE A 250 2.20 5.54 -22.45
CA PHE A 250 1.35 6.64 -22.87
C PHE A 250 2.05 8.02 -22.79
N GLY A 251 3.35 8.06 -22.49
CA GLY A 251 4.12 9.32 -22.38
C GLY A 251 3.81 10.10 -21.10
N LYS A 252 3.24 9.47 -20.08
CA LYS A 252 2.97 10.05 -18.76
C LYS A 252 3.85 9.41 -17.68
N THR A 253 3.85 10.00 -16.51
CA THR A 253 4.44 9.41 -15.31
C THR A 253 3.39 9.21 -14.23
N ALA A 254 3.48 8.10 -13.51
CA ALA A 254 2.58 7.78 -12.41
C ALA A 254 3.29 7.90 -11.06
N THR A 255 2.53 8.28 -10.02
CA THR A 255 3.05 8.27 -8.65
C THR A 255 2.02 7.79 -7.66
N PHE A 256 2.50 6.98 -6.69
CA PHE A 256 1.75 6.58 -5.49
C PHE A 256 2.11 7.46 -4.28
N MET A 257 2.71 8.61 -4.50
CA MET A 257 3.00 9.59 -3.46
C MET A 257 1.71 10.08 -2.80
N PRO A 258 1.57 10.03 -1.47
CA PRO A 258 0.31 10.32 -0.79
C PRO A 258 -0.21 11.75 -0.99
N LYS A 259 0.68 12.74 -1.08
CA LYS A 259 0.31 14.16 -1.23
C LYS A 259 1.26 14.89 -2.18
N PRO A 260 1.14 14.69 -3.49
CA PRO A 260 1.99 15.39 -4.46
C PRO A 260 1.56 16.84 -4.71
N LEU A 261 0.27 17.16 -4.52
CA LEU A 261 -0.30 18.48 -4.84
C LEU A 261 -0.72 19.23 -3.58
N VAL A 262 -0.42 20.52 -3.54
CA VAL A 262 -0.88 21.44 -2.49
C VAL A 262 -2.31 21.91 -2.80
N GLY A 263 -3.18 21.94 -1.79
CA GLY A 263 -4.52 22.53 -1.92
C GLY A 263 -5.59 21.62 -2.56
N ASP A 264 -5.26 20.37 -2.89
CA ASP A 264 -6.20 19.37 -3.37
C ASP A 264 -6.12 18.07 -2.56
N ASN A 265 -6.94 17.06 -2.84
CA ASN A 265 -6.92 15.78 -2.14
C ASN A 265 -5.60 15.02 -2.38
N GLY A 266 -5.20 14.19 -1.42
CA GLY A 266 -4.12 13.23 -1.56
C GLY A 266 -4.64 11.84 -1.89
N SER A 267 -3.71 10.89 -2.14
CA SER A 267 -4.01 9.49 -2.43
C SER A 267 -4.06 8.66 -1.16
N GLY A 268 -5.16 7.94 -0.98
CA GLY A 268 -5.35 6.92 0.03
C GLY A 268 -5.10 5.51 -0.50
N MET A 269 -4.94 4.58 0.43
CA MET A 269 -5.13 3.15 0.19
C MET A 269 -6.02 2.63 1.31
N HIS A 270 -7.32 2.65 1.06
CA HIS A 270 -8.28 2.08 1.98
C HIS A 270 -8.18 0.56 1.95
N VAL A 271 -8.19 -0.08 3.10
CA VAL A 271 -7.99 -1.53 3.19
C VAL A 271 -9.23 -2.20 3.76
N HIS A 272 -10.00 -2.84 2.88
CA HIS A 272 -11.09 -3.72 3.28
C HIS A 272 -10.54 -5.01 3.87
N GLN A 273 -11.14 -5.48 4.97
CA GLN A 273 -10.68 -6.66 5.70
C GLN A 273 -11.84 -7.49 6.22
N SER A 274 -11.67 -8.80 6.17
CA SER A 274 -12.54 -9.76 6.85
C SER A 274 -11.77 -11.05 7.18
N LEU A 275 -12.26 -11.79 8.18
CA LEU A 275 -11.77 -13.11 8.53
C LEU A 275 -12.80 -14.17 8.15
N ALA A 276 -12.33 -15.35 7.75
CA ALA A 276 -13.16 -16.50 7.49
C ALA A 276 -12.58 -17.77 8.14
N LYS A 277 -13.46 -18.73 8.39
CA LYS A 277 -13.10 -20.08 8.81
C LYS A 277 -14.02 -21.08 8.12
N ASP A 278 -13.43 -22.11 7.54
CA ASP A 278 -14.16 -23.13 6.77
C ASP A 278 -15.09 -22.50 5.71
N GLY A 279 -14.64 -21.42 5.08
CA GLY A 279 -15.39 -20.67 4.07
C GLY A 279 -16.52 -19.78 4.61
N VAL A 280 -16.69 -19.68 5.93
CA VAL A 280 -17.71 -18.85 6.58
C VAL A 280 -17.10 -17.52 7.02
N ASN A 281 -17.75 -16.41 6.62
CA ASN A 281 -17.35 -15.07 7.04
C ASN A 281 -17.62 -14.86 8.54
N LEU A 282 -16.56 -14.63 9.33
CA LEU A 282 -16.64 -14.44 10.77
C LEU A 282 -17.03 -13.00 11.19
N PHE A 283 -17.05 -12.07 10.26
CA PHE A 283 -17.41 -10.67 10.54
C PHE A 283 -18.92 -10.41 10.47
N ALA A 284 -19.68 -11.32 9.87
CA ALA A 284 -21.13 -11.20 9.82
C ALA A 284 -21.76 -11.57 11.18
N GLY A 285 -22.71 -10.76 11.65
CA GLY A 285 -23.39 -10.98 12.92
C GLY A 285 -24.61 -10.06 13.09
N ASP A 286 -25.02 -9.89 14.35
CA ASP A 286 -26.22 -9.17 14.76
C ASP A 286 -25.92 -7.88 15.54
N LYS A 287 -24.65 -7.49 15.67
CA LYS A 287 -24.24 -6.27 16.34
C LYS A 287 -24.29 -5.07 15.40
N TYR A 288 -23.79 -3.92 15.86
CA TYR A 288 -23.75 -2.67 15.12
C TYR A 288 -23.20 -2.88 13.69
N GLY A 289 -23.86 -2.27 12.72
CA GLY A 289 -23.46 -2.39 11.31
C GLY A 289 -23.62 -3.80 10.71
N GLY A 290 -24.30 -4.73 11.40
CA GLY A 290 -24.43 -6.12 11.01
C GLY A 290 -23.14 -6.92 11.21
N LEU A 291 -22.26 -6.45 12.08
CA LEU A 291 -21.02 -7.15 12.45
C LEU A 291 -21.24 -8.17 13.57
N SER A 292 -20.32 -9.12 13.66
CA SER A 292 -20.17 -9.99 14.82
C SER A 292 -19.44 -9.26 15.96
N GLU A 293 -19.55 -9.78 17.16
CA GLU A 293 -18.75 -9.30 18.30
C GLU A 293 -17.24 -9.44 18.05
N MET A 294 -16.82 -10.51 17.38
CA MET A 294 -15.42 -10.69 16.94
C MET A 294 -14.94 -9.56 16.04
N ALA A 295 -15.75 -9.13 15.08
CA ALA A 295 -15.42 -8.02 14.21
C ALA A 295 -15.29 -6.69 14.97
N LEU A 296 -16.12 -6.46 15.99
CA LEU A 296 -15.98 -5.29 16.87
C LEU A 296 -14.66 -5.33 17.65
N TYR A 297 -14.28 -6.49 18.21
CA TYR A 297 -12.99 -6.65 18.87
C TYR A 297 -11.80 -6.44 17.91
N TYR A 298 -11.93 -6.90 16.66
CA TYR A 298 -10.94 -6.65 15.61
C TYR A 298 -10.77 -5.14 15.34
N ILE A 299 -11.87 -4.40 15.22
CA ILE A 299 -11.86 -2.92 15.12
C ILE A 299 -11.20 -2.31 16.35
N GLY A 300 -11.53 -2.79 17.56
CA GLY A 300 -10.94 -2.31 18.81
C GLY A 300 -9.44 -2.46 18.86
N GLY A 301 -8.91 -3.58 18.36
CA GLY A 301 -7.48 -3.81 18.23
C GLY A 301 -6.82 -2.84 17.25
N ILE A 302 -7.42 -2.62 16.08
CA ILE A 302 -6.89 -1.65 15.11
C ILE A 302 -6.88 -0.23 15.68
N ILE A 303 -7.94 0.22 16.34
CA ILE A 303 -8.01 1.55 16.96
C ILE A 303 -6.94 1.69 18.06
N LYS A 304 -6.79 0.69 18.91
CA LYS A 304 -5.79 0.69 20.00
C LYS A 304 -4.38 0.87 19.46
N HIS A 305 -4.03 0.16 18.41
CA HIS A 305 -2.68 0.11 17.84
C HIS A 305 -2.48 1.03 16.62
N ALA A 306 -3.47 1.87 16.28
CA ALA A 306 -3.48 2.64 15.04
C ALA A 306 -2.23 3.52 14.87
N ARG A 307 -1.73 4.15 15.93
CA ARG A 307 -0.57 5.03 15.86
C ARG A 307 0.72 4.27 15.56
N ALA A 308 0.88 3.06 16.11
CA ALA A 308 1.97 2.15 15.73
C ALA A 308 1.80 1.62 14.29
N ILE A 309 0.57 1.27 13.89
CA ILE A 309 0.25 0.85 12.52
C ILE A 309 0.59 1.95 11.51
N ASN A 310 0.43 3.24 11.87
CA ASN A 310 0.76 4.35 10.97
C ASN A 310 2.23 4.30 10.49
N ALA A 311 3.16 3.76 11.26
CA ALA A 311 4.54 3.59 10.81
C ALA A 311 4.64 2.73 9.54
N PHE A 312 3.75 1.75 9.36
CA PHE A 312 3.69 0.87 8.19
C PHE A 312 2.64 1.30 7.16
N ALA A 313 1.49 1.80 7.61
CA ALA A 313 0.39 2.21 6.72
C ALA A 313 0.59 3.61 6.12
N ASN A 314 1.38 4.47 6.80
CA ASN A 314 1.70 5.85 6.41
C ASN A 314 3.22 6.09 6.57
N PRO A 315 4.05 5.41 5.74
CA PRO A 315 5.47 5.24 6.04
C PRO A 315 6.37 6.37 5.56
N SER A 316 5.81 7.50 5.14
CA SER A 316 6.58 8.62 4.63
C SER A 316 6.25 9.92 5.35
N THR A 317 7.20 10.87 5.35
CA THR A 317 6.92 12.23 5.84
C THR A 317 5.82 12.92 5.03
N ASN A 318 5.66 12.53 3.77
CA ASN A 318 4.60 13.03 2.88
C ASN A 318 3.22 12.46 3.24
N SER A 319 3.13 11.28 3.83
CA SER A 319 1.89 10.68 4.32
C SER A 319 1.12 11.62 5.25
N TYR A 320 1.83 12.33 6.12
CA TYR A 320 1.25 13.24 7.12
C TYR A 320 0.88 14.61 6.56
N LYS A 321 1.21 14.89 5.30
CA LYS A 321 0.65 16.01 4.53
C LYS A 321 -0.71 15.67 3.92
N ARG A 322 -1.02 14.38 3.77
CA ARG A 322 -2.35 13.87 3.43
C ARG A 322 -3.24 13.77 4.68
N LEU A 323 -2.72 13.23 5.79
CA LEU A 323 -3.46 13.02 7.04
C LEU A 323 -3.69 14.34 7.80
N VAL A 324 -4.42 15.25 7.15
CA VAL A 324 -4.82 16.56 7.70
C VAL A 324 -6.33 16.74 7.54
N PRO A 325 -7.01 17.43 8.48
CA PRO A 325 -8.45 17.71 8.36
C PRO A 325 -8.78 18.48 7.08
N GLY A 326 -9.95 18.21 6.48
CA GLY A 326 -10.49 18.98 5.36
C GLY A 326 -10.13 18.49 3.95
N PHE A 327 -9.40 17.37 3.82
CA PHE A 327 -9.02 16.77 2.54
C PHE A 327 -9.44 15.30 2.41
N GLU A 328 -10.58 14.93 3.00
CA GLU A 328 -11.17 13.59 2.97
C GLU A 328 -10.24 12.48 3.53
N ALA A 329 -9.25 12.87 4.31
CA ALA A 329 -8.40 11.93 5.03
C ALA A 329 -8.87 11.81 6.48
N PRO A 330 -9.28 10.61 6.94
CA PRO A 330 -9.79 10.42 8.29
C PRO A 330 -8.64 10.40 9.29
N VAL A 331 -8.62 11.40 10.16
CA VAL A 331 -7.58 11.53 11.21
C VAL A 331 -8.06 11.07 12.60
N MET A 332 -9.38 11.05 12.84
CA MET A 332 -9.96 10.65 14.12
C MET A 332 -10.15 9.14 14.17
N LEU A 333 -9.66 8.51 15.23
CA LEU A 333 -9.74 7.07 15.45
C LEU A 333 -11.13 6.71 15.99
N ALA A 334 -12.07 6.61 15.06
CA ALA A 334 -13.45 6.26 15.30
C ALA A 334 -13.92 5.24 14.26
N TYR A 335 -15.03 4.56 14.54
CA TYR A 335 -15.67 3.67 13.57
C TYR A 335 -17.14 4.03 13.38
N SER A 336 -17.67 3.77 12.19
CA SER A 336 -19.08 4.01 11.86
C SER A 336 -19.54 3.20 10.66
N ALA A 337 -20.83 2.86 10.64
CA ALA A 337 -21.50 2.33 9.47
C ALA A 337 -21.86 3.49 8.51
N ARG A 338 -21.51 3.37 7.22
CA ARG A 338 -21.78 4.34 6.14
C ARG A 338 -20.97 5.63 6.16
N ASN A 339 -20.46 6.07 7.31
CA ASN A 339 -19.78 7.35 7.48
C ASN A 339 -18.34 7.30 6.97
N ARG A 340 -18.02 8.10 5.94
CA ARG A 340 -16.70 8.19 5.33
C ARG A 340 -15.72 9.09 6.10
N SER A 341 -16.19 9.85 7.09
CA SER A 341 -15.30 10.67 7.93
C SER A 341 -14.62 9.86 9.06
N ALA A 342 -15.11 8.65 9.36
CA ALA A 342 -14.50 7.75 10.33
C ALA A 342 -13.26 7.04 9.74
N SER A 343 -12.21 6.82 10.55
CA SER A 343 -11.01 6.07 10.13
C SER A 343 -11.27 4.58 9.89
N ILE A 344 -12.32 4.03 10.49
CA ILE A 344 -12.80 2.68 10.18
C ILE A 344 -14.28 2.77 9.78
N ARG A 345 -14.56 2.46 8.53
CA ARG A 345 -15.91 2.40 7.99
C ARG A 345 -16.39 0.95 7.91
N ILE A 346 -17.67 0.74 8.18
CA ILE A 346 -18.36 -0.53 7.96
C ILE A 346 -19.23 -0.35 6.71
N PRO A 347 -18.84 -0.90 5.55
CA PRO A 347 -19.65 -0.82 4.34
C PRO A 347 -21.02 -1.51 4.54
N VAL A 348 -22.08 -0.85 4.12
CA VAL A 348 -23.42 -1.46 4.13
C VAL A 348 -23.58 -2.34 2.92
N VAL A 349 -23.70 -3.63 3.16
CA VAL A 349 -23.85 -4.64 2.11
C VAL A 349 -25.03 -5.56 2.43
N PRO A 350 -25.82 -5.97 1.43
CA PRO A 350 -26.97 -6.85 1.67
C PRO A 350 -26.57 -8.25 2.12
N SER A 351 -25.48 -8.78 1.54
CA SER A 351 -25.04 -10.15 1.78
C SER A 351 -24.17 -10.26 3.03
N PRO A 352 -24.47 -11.16 3.97
CA PRO A 352 -23.57 -11.49 5.08
C PRO A 352 -22.17 -11.95 4.63
N LYS A 353 -22.07 -12.61 3.46
CA LYS A 353 -20.78 -13.05 2.90
C LYS A 353 -19.84 -11.91 2.57
N ALA A 354 -20.38 -10.73 2.27
CA ALA A 354 -19.61 -9.53 1.92
C ALA A 354 -19.33 -8.61 3.13
N ARG A 355 -19.72 -9.03 4.34
CA ARG A 355 -19.53 -8.23 5.56
C ARG A 355 -18.04 -8.05 5.84
N ARG A 356 -17.62 -6.80 6.02
CA ARG A 356 -16.21 -6.43 6.20
C ARG A 356 -16.08 -5.08 6.88
N ILE A 357 -14.88 -4.73 7.28
CA ILE A 357 -14.49 -3.38 7.72
C ILE A 357 -13.58 -2.76 6.67
N GLU A 358 -13.45 -1.44 6.68
CA GLU A 358 -12.58 -0.66 5.81
C GLU A 358 -11.74 0.28 6.68
N VAL A 359 -10.44 0.06 6.71
CA VAL A 359 -9.47 0.94 7.37
C VAL A 359 -9.02 2.00 6.36
N ARG A 360 -9.23 3.29 6.68
CA ARG A 360 -9.15 4.38 5.71
C ARG A 360 -7.95 5.32 5.85
N PHE A 361 -7.17 5.21 6.91
CA PHE A 361 -6.02 6.09 7.13
C PHE A 361 -4.78 5.74 6.31
N GLY A 362 -4.65 4.51 5.83
CA GLY A 362 -3.51 4.05 5.03
C GLY A 362 -3.34 4.81 3.70
N ASP A 363 -2.13 4.79 3.16
CA ASP A 363 -1.82 5.36 1.86
C ASP A 363 -0.97 4.42 0.98
N PRO A 364 -0.90 4.66 -0.34
CA PRO A 364 -0.29 3.72 -1.28
C PRO A 364 1.26 3.75 -1.26
N ALA A 365 1.91 4.62 -0.48
CA ALA A 365 3.35 4.52 -0.23
C ALA A 365 3.71 3.34 0.69
N ALA A 366 2.71 2.74 1.35
CA ALA A 366 2.90 1.61 2.24
C ALA A 366 3.52 0.40 1.52
N ASN A 367 4.41 -0.30 2.24
CA ASN A 367 4.78 -1.67 1.89
C ASN A 367 3.56 -2.56 2.16
N PRO A 368 2.95 -3.18 1.13
CA PRO A 368 1.68 -3.88 1.31
C PRO A 368 1.79 -5.07 2.26
N TYR A 369 2.90 -5.80 2.23
CA TYR A 369 3.14 -6.94 3.13
C TYR A 369 3.15 -6.51 4.60
N LEU A 370 3.91 -5.47 4.93
CA LEU A 370 4.04 -4.96 6.30
C LEU A 370 2.75 -4.30 6.79
N CYS A 371 2.12 -3.50 5.93
CA CYS A 371 0.87 -2.81 6.25
C CYS A 371 -0.26 -3.79 6.58
N PHE A 372 -0.47 -4.78 5.71
CA PHE A 372 -1.55 -5.76 5.90
C PHE A 372 -1.27 -6.70 7.08
N ALA A 373 0.00 -7.11 7.26
CA ALA A 373 0.39 -7.92 8.41
C ALA A 373 0.19 -7.17 9.73
N ALA A 374 0.58 -5.90 9.82
CA ALA A 374 0.40 -5.08 11.02
C ALA A 374 -1.09 -4.90 11.37
N MET A 375 -1.95 -4.65 10.37
CA MET A 375 -3.39 -4.56 10.57
C MET A 375 -3.99 -5.87 11.07
N LEU A 376 -3.60 -7.02 10.49
CA LEU A 376 -4.05 -8.33 10.93
C LEU A 376 -3.63 -8.60 12.38
N MET A 377 -2.36 -8.35 12.72
CA MET A 377 -1.84 -8.57 14.07
C MET A 377 -2.55 -7.72 15.11
N ALA A 378 -2.86 -6.46 14.80
CA ALA A 378 -3.64 -5.58 15.66
C ALA A 378 -5.08 -6.09 15.86
N GLY A 379 -5.72 -6.54 14.79
CA GLY A 379 -7.05 -7.14 14.87
C GLY A 379 -7.09 -8.42 15.70
N LEU A 380 -6.08 -9.29 15.56
CA LEU A 380 -5.96 -10.52 16.35
C LEU A 380 -5.72 -10.22 17.84
N ASP A 381 -4.91 -9.18 18.17
CA ASP A 381 -4.75 -8.71 19.54
C ASP A 381 -6.08 -8.24 20.13
N GLY A 382 -6.85 -7.48 19.33
CA GLY A 382 -8.19 -7.04 19.69
C GLY A 382 -9.14 -8.19 20.02
N ILE A 383 -9.14 -9.24 19.18
CA ILE A 383 -9.96 -10.45 19.42
C ILE A 383 -9.49 -11.19 20.68
N LYS A 384 -8.18 -11.45 20.80
CA LYS A 384 -7.59 -12.15 21.93
C LYS A 384 -7.91 -11.50 23.26
N ASN A 385 -7.78 -10.18 23.33
CA ASN A 385 -7.94 -9.40 24.55
C ASN A 385 -9.36 -8.81 24.70
N LYS A 386 -10.28 -9.12 23.77
CA LYS A 386 -11.66 -8.62 23.76
C LYS A 386 -11.75 -7.09 23.87
N ILE A 387 -10.94 -6.40 23.09
CA ILE A 387 -10.86 -4.94 23.07
C ILE A 387 -12.07 -4.38 22.33
N HIS A 388 -13.02 -3.82 23.08
CA HIS A 388 -14.18 -3.18 22.48
C HIS A 388 -13.79 -1.80 21.93
N PRO A 389 -14.25 -1.40 20.70
CA PRO A 389 -13.86 -0.12 20.10
C PRO A 389 -14.56 1.11 20.68
N GLY A 390 -15.39 0.94 21.71
CA GLY A 390 -16.26 2.02 22.23
C GLY A 390 -17.57 2.15 21.42
N GLU A 391 -18.21 3.30 21.54
CA GLU A 391 -19.44 3.59 20.80
C GLU A 391 -19.12 4.02 19.36
N ALA A 392 -19.99 3.61 18.42
CA ALA A 392 -19.88 4.05 17.03
C ALA A 392 -20.18 5.54 16.89
N MET A 393 -19.50 6.22 16.00
CA MET A 393 -19.66 7.65 15.76
C MET A 393 -20.32 7.92 14.41
N ASP A 394 -21.64 8.06 14.42
CA ASP A 394 -22.48 8.28 13.22
C ASP A 394 -22.66 9.77 12.86
N LYS A 395 -21.80 10.64 13.42
CA LYS A 395 -21.75 12.07 13.13
C LYS A 395 -20.72 12.36 12.03
N ASP A 396 -20.88 13.48 11.33
CA ASP A 396 -19.79 14.00 10.48
C ASP A 396 -18.62 14.48 11.36
N LEU A 397 -17.53 13.73 11.33
CA LEU A 397 -16.36 14.03 12.15
C LEU A 397 -15.56 15.24 11.67
N TYR A 398 -15.78 15.70 10.43
CA TYR A 398 -15.12 16.90 9.92
C TYR A 398 -15.73 18.21 10.48
N ASP A 399 -16.98 18.17 10.92
CA ASP A 399 -17.73 19.34 11.41
C ASP A 399 -17.99 19.30 12.93
N LEU A 400 -17.23 18.51 13.69
CA LEU A 400 -17.37 18.44 15.15
C LEU A 400 -16.94 19.73 15.84
N PRO A 401 -17.64 20.13 16.93
CA PRO A 401 -17.14 21.17 17.83
C PRO A 401 -15.74 20.81 18.37
N ALA A 402 -14.87 21.81 18.53
CA ALA A 402 -13.50 21.59 18.96
C ALA A 402 -13.37 20.83 20.29
N GLU A 403 -14.30 21.06 21.22
CA GLU A 403 -14.38 20.35 22.50
C GLU A 403 -14.67 18.86 22.34
N GLU A 404 -15.64 18.49 21.47
CA GLU A 404 -15.91 17.09 21.15
C GLU A 404 -14.76 16.43 20.38
N ALA A 405 -14.20 17.14 19.42
CA ALA A 405 -13.07 16.65 18.62
C ALA A 405 -11.84 16.34 19.47
N ALA A 406 -11.58 17.12 20.51
CA ALA A 406 -10.45 16.94 21.42
C ALA A 406 -10.52 15.65 22.27
N GLU A 407 -11.71 15.08 22.44
CA GLU A 407 -11.90 13.84 23.21
C GLU A 407 -11.66 12.58 22.37
N ILE A 408 -11.59 12.71 21.03
CA ILE A 408 -11.42 11.56 20.13
C ILE A 408 -9.93 11.37 19.85
N PRO A 409 -9.36 10.17 20.09
CA PRO A 409 -7.98 9.89 19.74
C PRO A 409 -7.77 10.03 18.22
N THR A 410 -6.56 10.42 17.85
CA THR A 410 -6.19 10.64 16.45
C THR A 410 -5.07 9.71 16.00
N VAL A 411 -4.93 9.54 14.70
CA VAL A 411 -3.74 8.95 14.08
C VAL A 411 -2.48 9.75 14.44
N ALA A 412 -1.30 9.20 14.19
CA ALA A 412 -0.04 9.91 14.39
C ALA A 412 0.02 11.20 13.56
N TYR A 413 0.68 12.23 14.08
CA TYR A 413 0.78 13.54 13.44
C TYR A 413 1.97 13.70 12.50
N SER A 414 2.94 12.80 12.60
CA SER A 414 4.16 12.81 11.80
C SER A 414 4.73 11.39 11.70
N LEU A 415 5.64 11.17 10.74
CA LEU A 415 6.37 9.91 10.68
C LEU A 415 7.18 9.67 11.96
N LYS A 416 7.81 10.71 12.50
CA LYS A 416 8.53 10.61 13.77
C LYS A 416 7.64 10.11 14.90
N ASP A 417 6.47 10.71 15.06
CA ASP A 417 5.48 10.32 16.07
C ASP A 417 5.04 8.85 15.88
N ALA A 418 4.77 8.43 14.65
CA ALA A 418 4.42 7.04 14.35
C ALA A 418 5.54 6.05 14.67
N LEU A 419 6.81 6.42 14.44
CA LEU A 419 7.96 5.58 14.78
C LEU A 419 8.16 5.47 16.30
N GLU A 420 7.94 6.56 17.05
CA GLU A 420 7.99 6.57 18.52
C GLU A 420 6.86 5.69 19.10
N GLU A 421 5.66 5.75 18.53
CA GLU A 421 4.54 4.88 18.94
C GLU A 421 4.78 3.42 18.57
N LEU A 422 5.39 3.13 17.43
CA LEU A 422 5.80 1.76 17.06
C LEU A 422 6.83 1.20 18.04
N ASP A 423 7.79 2.00 18.46
CA ASP A 423 8.78 1.59 19.45
C ASP A 423 8.15 1.26 20.82
N ALA A 424 7.18 2.07 21.23
CA ALA A 424 6.48 1.90 22.51
C ALA A 424 5.43 0.78 22.51
N ASP A 425 4.83 0.46 21.36
CA ASP A 425 3.72 -0.49 21.21
C ASP A 425 4.03 -1.56 20.16
N ARG A 426 4.94 -2.47 20.46
CA ARG A 426 5.41 -3.52 19.54
C ARG A 426 4.94 -4.93 19.92
N GLU A 427 4.38 -5.13 21.12
CA GLU A 427 4.05 -6.46 21.66
C GLU A 427 3.04 -7.20 20.75
N PHE A 428 2.04 -6.49 20.22
CA PHE A 428 1.06 -7.11 19.32
C PHE A 428 1.68 -7.61 18.01
N LEU A 429 2.75 -6.96 17.51
CA LEU A 429 3.47 -7.33 16.29
C LEU A 429 4.40 -8.53 16.53
N THR A 430 5.05 -8.60 17.69
CA THR A 430 6.01 -9.66 18.02
C THR A 430 5.34 -10.94 18.49
N ALA A 431 4.02 -10.91 18.73
CA ALA A 431 3.25 -12.12 19.06
C ALA A 431 3.46 -13.21 18.00
N GLY A 432 3.71 -14.44 18.44
CA GLY A 432 3.97 -15.58 17.57
C GLY A 432 5.23 -15.44 16.70
N SER A 433 6.14 -14.53 17.04
CA SER A 433 7.35 -14.22 16.28
C SER A 433 7.07 -13.77 14.83
N VAL A 434 5.97 -13.08 14.61
CA VAL A 434 5.58 -12.58 13.27
C VAL A 434 6.53 -11.48 12.84
N PHE A 435 6.63 -10.41 13.61
CA PHE A 435 7.70 -9.42 13.51
C PHE A 435 8.76 -9.74 14.58
N SER A 436 10.02 -9.46 14.32
CA SER A 436 11.06 -9.50 15.34
C SER A 436 11.38 -8.10 15.85
N ASP A 437 11.89 -8.00 17.08
CA ASP A 437 12.39 -6.73 17.61
C ASP A 437 13.53 -6.18 16.72
N ASP A 438 14.40 -7.05 16.22
CA ASP A 438 15.47 -6.71 15.29
C ASP A 438 14.95 -6.06 13.99
N PHE A 439 13.86 -6.60 13.42
CA PHE A 439 13.21 -5.97 12.27
C PHE A 439 12.64 -4.60 12.62
N ILE A 440 11.92 -4.48 13.74
CA ILE A 440 11.28 -3.22 14.16
C ILE A 440 12.34 -2.15 14.39
N ASP A 441 13.42 -2.47 15.10
CA ASP A 441 14.54 -1.54 15.34
C ASP A 441 15.17 -1.08 14.02
N SER A 442 15.47 -2.01 13.13
CA SER A 442 16.02 -1.70 11.80
C SER A 442 15.07 -0.85 10.94
N TYR A 443 13.77 -1.11 11.02
CA TYR A 443 12.76 -0.32 10.31
C TYR A 443 12.70 1.11 10.84
N ILE A 444 12.69 1.28 12.17
CA ILE A 444 12.69 2.59 12.83
C ILE A 444 13.94 3.38 12.42
N ASP A 445 15.13 2.78 12.50
CA ASP A 445 16.38 3.42 12.11
C ASP A 445 16.39 3.84 10.64
N LEU A 446 15.90 2.97 9.76
CA LEU A 446 15.81 3.23 8.32
C LEU A 446 14.87 4.41 8.01
N LYS A 447 13.73 4.48 8.69
CA LYS A 447 12.73 5.52 8.46
C LYS A 447 13.07 6.84 9.18
N ALA A 448 13.76 6.78 10.30
CA ALA A 448 14.26 7.96 11.01
C ALA A 448 15.23 8.79 10.14
N GLN A 449 16.01 8.15 9.27
CA GLN A 449 16.88 8.84 8.32
C GLN A 449 16.08 9.71 7.32
N ASP A 450 14.90 9.25 6.89
CA ASP A 450 14.02 10.04 6.02
C ASP A 450 13.49 11.27 6.77
N VAL A 451 13.11 11.12 8.06
CA VAL A 451 12.67 12.22 8.93
C VAL A 451 13.77 13.26 9.13
N GLU A 452 14.98 12.79 9.46
CA GLU A 452 16.14 13.68 9.67
C GLU A 452 16.47 14.45 8.39
N LYS A 453 16.54 13.80 7.26
CA LYS A 453 16.82 14.42 5.97
C LYS A 453 15.81 15.51 5.61
N VAL A 454 14.52 15.26 5.81
CA VAL A 454 13.47 16.26 5.56
C VAL A 454 13.58 17.44 6.53
N ASN A 455 13.83 17.18 7.83
CA ASN A 455 13.97 18.22 8.85
C ASN A 455 15.19 19.14 8.64
N MET A 456 16.26 18.64 8.04
CA MET A 456 17.45 19.41 7.70
C MET A 456 17.32 20.19 6.39
N THR A 457 16.29 19.93 5.60
CA THR A 457 16.12 20.54 4.28
C THR A 457 15.23 21.78 4.38
N THR A 458 15.76 22.94 4.04
CA THR A 458 15.02 24.20 4.01
C THR A 458 13.93 24.15 2.93
N HIS A 459 12.70 24.51 3.29
CA HIS A 459 11.55 24.52 2.39
C HIS A 459 11.28 25.93 1.87
N PRO A 460 10.90 26.12 0.57
CA PRO A 460 10.58 27.46 0.02
C PRO A 460 9.57 28.28 0.82
N LEU A 461 8.57 27.62 1.44
CA LEU A 461 7.58 28.29 2.29
C LEU A 461 8.20 28.97 3.52
N GLU A 462 9.33 28.48 4.03
CA GLU A 462 10.01 29.10 5.18
C GLU A 462 10.58 30.47 4.83
N PHE A 463 11.00 30.68 3.56
CA PHE A 463 11.40 32.01 3.09
C PHE A 463 10.22 32.97 3.05
N GLU A 464 9.04 32.52 2.57
CA GLU A 464 7.83 33.34 2.60
C GLU A 464 7.45 33.75 4.04
N LEU A 465 7.50 32.80 4.98
CA LEU A 465 7.08 33.01 6.36
C LEU A 465 8.11 33.76 7.22
N TYR A 466 9.41 33.56 6.99
CA TYR A 466 10.44 33.93 7.96
C TYR A 466 11.60 34.77 7.40
N TYR A 467 11.69 35.02 6.09
CA TYR A 467 12.85 35.67 5.51
C TYR A 467 13.08 37.11 6.04
N SER A 468 12.02 37.82 6.41
CA SER A 468 12.04 39.19 6.90
C SER A 468 11.82 39.33 8.41
N VAL A 469 11.96 38.27 9.20
CA VAL A 469 11.86 38.35 10.66
C VAL A 469 13.17 38.76 11.29
#